data_fd3f9fc08b282fa63c54bd1ed5e11591
#
_entry.id   fd3f9fc08b282fa63c54bd1ed5e11591
#
_cell.length_a   1.000
_cell.length_b   1.000
_cell.length_c   1.000
_cell.angle_alpha   90.00
_cell.angle_beta   90.00
_cell.angle_gamma   90.00
#
_symmetry.space_group_name_H-M   'P 1'
#
loop_
_entity.id
_entity.type
_entity.pdbx_description
1 polymer ?
#
loop_
_entity_poly.entity_id
_entity_poly.type
_entity_poly.pdbx_seq_one_letter_code
_entity_poly.pdbx_strand_id
1 'polypeptide(L)'
;MIDVRIYENRDLDSVNTILEEAFKVSKSNFNNSSIKEIVALADSNVCGYLLLTKVLNPILNKYYYLVDYVCVSSSYRGRGIGKKLLSFAEEVALRDDAMYLQLTCSSSRIVAHKLYENCGFVKRDSDIFRKVLK
;
A
#
# COMPACT_ATOMS: atom_id res chain seq x y z
N MET A 1 -1.82 21.03 -1.58
CA MET A 1 -2.33 20.10 -2.61
C MET A 1 -1.67 18.74 -2.44
N ILE A 2 -2.44 17.67 -2.54
CA ILE A 2 -1.94 16.30 -2.41
C ILE A 2 -1.92 15.65 -3.79
N ASP A 3 -0.75 15.19 -4.23
CA ASP A 3 -0.58 14.43 -5.46
C ASP A 3 -0.20 13.00 -5.13
N VAL A 4 -0.58 12.07 -6.00
CA VAL A 4 -0.21 10.66 -5.87
C VAL A 4 0.35 10.20 -7.21
N ARG A 5 1.48 9.51 -7.17
CA ARG A 5 2.14 9.01 -8.37
C ARG A 5 2.92 7.72 -8.07
N ILE A 6 3.41 7.12 -9.13
CA ILE A 6 4.33 5.98 -9.01
C ILE A 6 5.66 6.48 -8.41
N TYR A 7 6.22 5.67 -7.54
CA TYR A 7 7.52 5.91 -6.90
C TYR A 7 8.63 6.03 -7.95
N GLU A 8 9.57 6.92 -7.66
CA GLU A 8 10.81 7.05 -8.43
C GLU A 8 12.01 6.84 -7.50
N ASN A 9 13.15 6.39 -8.05
CA ASN A 9 14.34 6.09 -7.22
C ASN A 9 14.79 7.26 -6.34
N ARG A 10 14.56 8.48 -6.78
CA ARG A 10 14.87 9.70 -6.01
C ARG A 10 14.04 9.85 -4.73
N ASP A 11 12.96 9.09 -4.61
CA ASP A 11 12.08 9.14 -3.43
C ASP A 11 12.59 8.30 -2.26
N LEU A 12 13.67 7.55 -2.45
CA LEU A 12 14.14 6.53 -1.50
C LEU A 12 14.32 7.05 -0.07
N ASP A 13 15.04 8.16 0.08
CA ASP A 13 15.34 8.68 1.43
C ASP A 13 14.08 9.12 2.16
N SER A 14 13.19 9.81 1.46
CA SER A 14 11.91 10.26 2.03
C SER A 14 11.01 9.07 2.39
N VAL A 15 10.94 8.06 1.52
CA VAL A 15 10.16 6.85 1.79
C VAL A 15 10.73 6.10 2.99
N ASN A 16 12.05 5.97 3.10
CA ASN A 16 12.67 5.28 4.22
C ASN A 16 12.42 5.99 5.55
N THR A 17 12.35 7.32 5.54
CA THR A 17 11.96 8.07 6.75
C THR A 17 10.56 7.66 7.22
N ILE A 18 9.61 7.54 6.29
CA ILE A 18 8.23 7.16 6.61
C ILE A 18 8.14 5.69 7.03
N LEU A 19 8.83 4.80 6.33
CA LEU A 19 8.85 3.37 6.65
C LEU A 19 9.47 3.10 8.02
N GLU A 20 10.55 3.82 8.35
CA GLU A 20 11.19 3.69 9.67
C GLU A 20 10.25 4.16 10.78
N GLU A 21 9.55 5.27 10.58
CA GLU A 21 8.58 5.78 11.55
C GLU A 21 7.43 4.79 11.77
N ALA A 22 6.87 4.24 10.70
CA ALA A 22 5.66 3.43 10.76
C ALA A 22 5.92 1.95 11.10
N PHE A 23 7.01 1.38 10.59
CA PHE A 23 7.24 -0.08 10.62
C PHE A 23 8.63 -0.48 11.12
N LYS A 24 9.51 0.45 11.42
CA LYS A 24 10.89 0.18 11.84
C LYS A 24 11.68 -0.61 10.80
N VAL A 25 11.45 -0.32 9.53
CA VAL A 25 12.14 -0.97 8.41
C VAL A 25 12.61 0.08 7.41
N SER A 26 13.53 -0.30 6.55
CA SER A 26 13.97 0.50 5.42
C SER A 26 14.08 -0.38 4.19
N LYS A 27 14.13 0.25 3.02
CA LYS A 27 14.22 -0.48 1.74
C LYS A 27 15.40 0.04 0.93
N SER A 28 15.81 -0.73 -0.06
CA SER A 28 16.67 -0.31 -1.15
C SER A 28 15.83 -0.15 -2.42
N ASN A 29 16.37 0.52 -3.42
CA ASN A 29 15.77 0.49 -4.75
C ASN A 29 15.89 -0.92 -5.34
N PHE A 30 14.85 -1.36 -6.01
CA PHE A 30 14.83 -2.66 -6.67
C PHE A 30 14.12 -2.53 -8.01
N ASN A 31 14.28 -3.53 -8.86
CA ASN A 31 13.62 -3.60 -10.16
C ASN A 31 12.92 -4.96 -10.27
N ASN A 32 11.60 -4.96 -10.11
CA ASN A 32 10.77 -6.16 -10.18
C ASN A 32 9.41 -5.76 -10.76
N SER A 33 9.07 -6.34 -11.91
CA SER A 33 7.86 -6.00 -12.65
C SER A 33 6.57 -6.39 -11.91
N SER A 34 6.64 -7.29 -10.92
CA SER A 34 5.49 -7.68 -10.10
C SER A 34 5.22 -6.71 -8.95
N ILE A 35 6.11 -5.76 -8.73
CA ILE A 35 6.01 -4.80 -7.63
C ILE A 35 5.75 -3.42 -8.19
N LYS A 36 4.78 -2.73 -7.60
CA LYS A 36 4.52 -1.32 -7.88
C LYS A 36 4.52 -0.55 -6.57
N GLU A 37 5.21 0.56 -6.57
CA GLU A 37 5.29 1.43 -5.40
C GLU A 37 4.60 2.75 -5.72
N ILE A 38 3.83 3.25 -4.76
CA ILE A 38 3.04 4.47 -4.91
C ILE A 38 3.45 5.43 -3.80
N VAL A 39 3.63 6.69 -4.15
CA VAL A 39 3.92 7.74 -3.17
C VAL A 39 2.88 8.84 -3.24
N ALA A 40 2.61 9.44 -2.10
CA ALA A 40 1.81 10.65 -1.99
C ALA A 40 2.73 11.82 -1.66
N LEU A 41 2.46 12.97 -2.26
CA LEU A 41 3.21 14.19 -2.03
C LEU A 41 2.28 15.30 -1.58
N ALA A 42 2.70 16.05 -0.57
CA ALA A 42 2.05 17.27 -0.13
C ALA A 42 2.99 18.42 -0.44
N ASP A 43 2.58 19.30 -1.34
CA ASP A 43 3.39 20.45 -1.77
C ASP A 43 4.82 20.02 -2.17
N SER A 44 4.91 18.96 -2.98
CA SER A 44 6.15 18.37 -3.51
C SER A 44 6.98 17.59 -2.49
N ASN A 45 6.51 17.44 -1.25
CA ASN A 45 7.18 16.62 -0.24
C ASN A 45 6.53 15.24 -0.14
N VAL A 46 7.32 14.18 -0.25
CA VAL A 46 6.81 12.81 -0.09
C VAL A 46 6.33 12.63 1.35
N CYS A 47 5.05 12.30 1.50
CA CYS A 47 4.40 12.18 2.81
C CYS A 47 3.65 10.87 3.01
N GLY A 48 3.59 10.01 2.01
CA GLY A 48 2.93 8.71 2.12
C GLY A 48 3.47 7.70 1.14
N TYR A 49 3.22 6.42 1.43
CA TYR A 49 3.74 5.31 0.66
C TYR A 49 2.77 4.12 0.70
N LEU A 50 2.76 3.35 -0.37
CA LEU A 50 1.98 2.12 -0.49
C LEU A 50 2.69 1.17 -1.45
N LEU A 51 2.76 -0.10 -1.09
CA LEU A 51 3.38 -1.15 -1.90
C LEU A 51 2.29 -2.08 -2.46
N LEU A 52 2.37 -2.35 -3.76
CA LEU A 52 1.52 -3.33 -4.45
C LEU A 52 2.37 -4.48 -4.94
N THR A 53 1.95 -5.70 -4.63
CA THR A 53 2.55 -6.92 -5.17
C THR A 53 1.53 -7.64 -6.03
N LYS A 54 1.87 -7.85 -7.30
CA LYS A 54 1.02 -8.56 -8.26
C LYS A 54 1.19 -10.06 -8.04
N VAL A 55 0.08 -10.74 -7.80
CA VAL A 55 0.06 -12.19 -7.52
C VAL A 55 -0.77 -12.91 -8.58
N LEU A 56 -0.18 -13.92 -9.20
CA LEU A 56 -0.89 -14.77 -10.15
C LEU A 56 -1.65 -15.86 -9.41
N ASN A 57 -2.94 -15.97 -9.70
CA ASN A 57 -3.70 -17.17 -9.37
C ASN A 57 -3.65 -18.08 -10.61
N PRO A 58 -2.81 -19.13 -10.62
CA PRO A 58 -2.63 -19.94 -11.84
C PRO A 58 -3.83 -20.81 -12.17
N ILE A 59 -4.68 -21.12 -11.20
CA ILE A 59 -5.89 -21.89 -11.43
C ILE A 59 -6.88 -21.11 -12.29
N LEU A 60 -7.07 -19.83 -11.94
CA LEU A 60 -7.96 -18.94 -12.67
C LEU A 60 -7.27 -18.24 -13.84
N ASN A 61 -5.94 -18.31 -13.90
CA ASN A 61 -5.10 -17.55 -14.84
C ASN A 61 -5.42 -16.05 -14.79
N LYS A 62 -5.55 -15.52 -13.59
CA LYS A 62 -5.86 -14.12 -13.31
C LYS A 62 -4.98 -13.60 -12.20
N TYR A 63 -4.84 -12.27 -12.12
CA TYR A 63 -4.02 -11.60 -11.13
C TYR A 63 -4.87 -10.88 -10.10
N TYR A 64 -4.29 -10.72 -8.91
CA TYR A 64 -4.76 -9.77 -7.91
C TYR A 64 -3.57 -9.04 -7.33
N TYR A 65 -3.81 -7.95 -6.61
CA TYR A 65 -2.75 -7.20 -5.94
C TYR A 65 -2.87 -7.31 -4.43
N LEU A 66 -1.73 -7.59 -3.79
CA LEU A 66 -1.59 -7.42 -2.34
C LEU A 66 -1.15 -5.98 -2.07
N VAL A 67 -1.81 -5.36 -1.10
CA VAL A 67 -1.50 -4.03 -0.62
C VAL A 67 -0.76 -4.18 0.71
N ASP A 68 0.44 -3.61 0.78
CA ASP A 68 1.28 -3.66 1.97
C ASP A 68 1.89 -2.30 2.27
N TYR A 69 2.34 -2.12 3.50
CA TYR A 69 3.10 -0.95 3.94
C TYR A 69 2.41 0.38 3.66
N VAL A 70 1.08 0.43 3.80
CA VAL A 70 0.34 1.68 3.69
C VAL A 70 0.70 2.56 4.88
N CYS A 71 1.32 3.70 4.61
CA CYS A 71 1.74 4.60 5.69
C CYS A 71 1.75 6.05 5.24
N VAL A 72 1.52 6.92 6.21
CA VAL A 72 1.52 8.37 6.04
C VAL A 72 2.40 8.96 7.13
N SER A 73 3.25 9.89 6.76
CA SER A 73 4.08 10.62 7.74
C SER A 73 3.21 11.24 8.83
N SER A 74 3.65 11.12 10.07
CA SER A 74 2.89 11.62 11.22
C SER A 74 2.54 13.11 11.11
N SER A 75 3.40 13.90 10.46
CA SER A 75 3.18 15.33 10.25
C SER A 75 2.03 15.64 9.29
N TYR A 76 1.57 14.65 8.53
CA TYR A 76 0.59 14.82 7.45
C TYR A 76 -0.70 14.04 7.67
N ARG A 77 -0.87 13.42 8.82
CA ARG A 77 -2.09 12.63 9.11
C ARG A 77 -3.33 13.52 9.20
N GLY A 78 -4.49 12.93 8.96
CA GLY A 78 -5.76 13.65 9.03
C GLY A 78 -6.10 14.46 7.79
N ARG A 79 -5.39 14.25 6.69
CA ARG A 79 -5.60 14.99 5.43
C ARG A 79 -6.14 14.12 4.29
N GLY A 80 -6.54 12.88 4.59
CA GLY A 80 -7.08 11.96 3.59
C GLY A 80 -6.03 11.35 2.65
N ILE A 81 -4.76 11.37 3.03
CA ILE A 81 -3.66 10.87 2.19
C ILE A 81 -3.75 9.36 2.01
N GLY A 82 -4.04 8.61 3.08
CA GLY A 82 -4.22 7.16 2.99
C GLY A 82 -5.32 6.78 2.01
N LYS A 83 -6.43 7.49 2.03
CA LYS A 83 -7.54 7.29 1.09
C LYS A 83 -7.11 7.54 -0.35
N LYS A 84 -6.32 8.59 -0.59
CA LYS A 84 -5.82 8.91 -1.92
C LYS A 84 -4.84 7.86 -2.44
N LEU A 85 -3.97 7.34 -1.57
CA LEU A 85 -3.07 6.23 -1.91
C LEU A 85 -3.86 4.99 -2.33
N LEU A 86 -4.88 4.62 -1.57
CA LEU A 86 -5.72 3.46 -1.88
C LEU A 86 -6.53 3.65 -3.15
N SER A 87 -7.04 4.86 -3.41
CA SER A 87 -7.75 5.17 -4.66
C SER A 87 -6.84 5.03 -5.87
N PHE A 88 -5.61 5.49 -5.77
CA PHE A 88 -4.64 5.33 -6.84
C PHE A 88 -4.27 3.86 -7.07
N ALA A 89 -4.12 3.11 -6.00
CA ALA A 89 -3.88 1.66 -6.08
C ALA A 89 -5.02 0.94 -6.81
N GLU A 90 -6.26 1.34 -6.54
CA GLU A 90 -7.43 0.80 -7.24
C GLU A 90 -7.37 1.11 -8.73
N GLU A 91 -7.02 2.34 -9.11
CA GLU A 91 -6.86 2.71 -10.51
C GLU A 91 -5.79 1.84 -11.21
N VAL A 92 -4.66 1.62 -10.55
CA VAL A 92 -3.59 0.77 -11.08
C VAL A 92 -4.09 -0.65 -11.30
N ALA A 93 -4.79 -1.20 -10.31
CA ALA A 93 -5.32 -2.56 -10.37
C ALA A 93 -6.36 -2.71 -11.50
N LEU A 94 -7.23 -1.71 -11.66
CA LEU A 94 -8.25 -1.71 -12.73
C LEU A 94 -7.60 -1.66 -14.12
N ARG A 95 -6.56 -0.87 -14.30
CA ARG A 95 -5.83 -0.80 -15.58
C ARG A 95 -5.16 -2.11 -15.93
N ASP A 96 -4.71 -2.87 -14.93
CA ASP A 96 -4.06 -4.16 -15.12
C ASP A 96 -5.06 -5.32 -15.16
N ASP A 97 -6.35 -5.04 -15.16
CA ASP A 97 -7.41 -6.05 -15.14
C ASP A 97 -7.27 -7.03 -13.98
N ALA A 98 -6.86 -6.54 -12.83
CA ALA A 98 -6.76 -7.36 -11.62
C ALA A 98 -8.13 -7.70 -11.07
N MET A 99 -8.27 -8.89 -10.47
CA MET A 99 -9.55 -9.34 -9.90
C MET A 99 -9.94 -8.52 -8.67
N TYR A 100 -8.97 -8.19 -7.82
CA TYR A 100 -9.22 -7.47 -6.57
C TYR A 100 -7.91 -6.97 -5.96
N LEU A 101 -8.05 -6.10 -4.99
CA LEU A 101 -7.01 -5.72 -4.04
C LEU A 101 -7.27 -6.46 -2.73
N GLN A 102 -6.22 -6.93 -2.09
CA GLN A 102 -6.31 -7.59 -0.80
C GLN A 102 -5.23 -7.05 0.14
N LEU A 103 -5.59 -6.90 1.40
CA LEU A 103 -4.64 -6.52 2.44
C LEU A 103 -4.97 -7.26 3.74
N THR A 104 -4.00 -7.28 4.64
CA THR A 104 -4.20 -7.78 5.99
C THR A 104 -3.95 -6.66 6.98
N CYS A 105 -4.73 -6.67 8.05
CA CYS A 105 -4.63 -5.66 9.10
C CYS A 105 -4.98 -6.28 10.43
N SER A 106 -4.17 -6.00 11.44
CA SER A 106 -4.47 -6.47 12.80
C SER A 106 -5.84 -5.98 13.25
N SER A 107 -6.62 -6.84 13.88
CA SER A 107 -7.94 -6.51 14.39
C SER A 107 -7.94 -5.38 15.43
N SER A 108 -6.80 -5.14 16.08
CA SER A 108 -6.65 -4.07 17.06
C SER A 108 -6.49 -2.68 16.43
N ARG A 109 -6.20 -2.60 15.14
CA ARG A 109 -5.99 -1.31 14.45
C ARG A 109 -7.31 -0.74 13.93
N ILE A 110 -8.11 -0.22 14.85
CA ILE A 110 -9.48 0.23 14.57
C ILE A 110 -9.52 1.35 13.53
N VAL A 111 -8.61 2.32 13.61
CA VAL A 111 -8.57 3.45 12.68
C VAL A 111 -8.25 2.97 11.25
N ALA A 112 -7.31 2.05 11.12
CA ALA A 112 -6.97 1.47 9.82
C ALA A 112 -8.13 0.66 9.24
N HIS A 113 -8.85 -0.11 10.06
CA HIS A 113 -10.05 -0.83 9.62
C HIS A 113 -11.10 0.12 9.04
N LYS A 114 -11.35 1.25 9.72
CA LYS A 114 -12.30 2.25 9.22
C LYS A 114 -11.87 2.84 7.88
N LEU A 115 -10.57 3.13 7.74
CA LEU A 115 -10.04 3.63 6.47
C LEU A 115 -10.33 2.64 5.34
N TYR A 116 -10.00 1.37 5.54
CA TYR A 116 -10.19 0.35 4.52
C TYR A 116 -11.66 0.14 4.18
N GLU A 117 -12.53 0.07 5.17
CA GLU A 117 -13.97 -0.05 4.95
C GLU A 117 -14.51 1.15 4.18
N ASN A 118 -14.07 2.37 4.52
CA ASN A 118 -14.47 3.59 3.81
C ASN A 118 -13.99 3.62 2.36
N CYS A 119 -12.93 2.87 2.05
CA CYS A 119 -12.40 2.73 0.69
C CYS A 119 -13.00 1.55 -0.08
N GLY A 120 -14.01 0.89 0.48
CA GLY A 120 -14.71 -0.19 -0.19
C GLY A 120 -14.16 -1.59 0.06
N PHE A 121 -13.18 -1.73 0.93
CA PHE A 121 -12.69 -3.06 1.33
C PHE A 121 -13.69 -3.73 2.26
N VAL A 122 -13.94 -5.01 2.03
CA VAL A 122 -14.86 -5.81 2.81
C VAL A 122 -14.06 -6.85 3.60
N LYS A 123 -14.31 -6.91 4.89
CA LYS A 123 -13.65 -7.91 5.75
C LYS A 123 -14.08 -9.32 5.32
N ARG A 124 -13.10 -10.20 5.13
CA ARG A 124 -13.33 -11.60 4.78
C ARG A 124 -13.39 -12.44 6.05
N ASP A 125 -14.17 -13.50 5.99
CA ASP A 125 -14.26 -14.49 7.05
C ASP A 125 -13.19 -15.57 6.83
N SER A 126 -11.94 -15.21 7.07
CA SER A 126 -10.81 -16.12 6.93
C SER A 126 -9.68 -15.70 7.86
N ASP A 127 -8.92 -16.67 8.33
CA ASP A 127 -7.82 -16.47 9.24
C ASP A 127 -6.49 -16.65 8.51
N ILE A 128 -5.46 -15.96 9.01
CA ILE A 128 -4.10 -16.12 8.50
C ILE A 128 -3.36 -17.08 9.42
N PHE A 129 -2.76 -18.09 8.82
CA PHE A 129 -1.87 -19.02 9.52
C PHE A 129 -0.45 -18.80 9.02
N ARG A 130 0.49 -18.63 9.94
CA ARG A 130 1.90 -18.42 9.60
C ARG A 130 2.76 -19.40 10.40
N LYS A 131 3.67 -20.07 9.71
CA LYS A 131 4.73 -20.85 10.34
C LYS A 131 6.05 -20.17 10.05
N VAL A 132 6.68 -19.63 11.07
CA VAL A 132 7.97 -18.95 10.89
C VAL A 132 9.07 -19.99 10.70
N LEU A 133 9.84 -19.87 9.62
CA LEU A 133 10.89 -20.81 9.26
C LEU A 133 12.31 -20.30 9.54
N LYS A 134 12.45 -19.00 9.74
CA LYS A 134 13.73 -18.35 10.04
C LYS A 134 13.61 -17.28 11.09
#